data_d24870ccd2fa429e672e71c456b9041a
#
_entry.id   d24870ccd2fa429e672e71c456b9041a
#
_cell.length_a   1.000
_cell.length_b   1.000
_cell.length_c   1.000
_cell.angle_alpha   90.00
_cell.angle_beta   90.00
_cell.angle_gamma   90.00
#
_symmetry.space_group_name_H-M   'P 1'
#
loop_
_entity.id
_entity.type
_entity.pdbx_description
1 polymer ?
#
loop_
_entity_poly.entity_id
_entity_poly.type
_entity_poly.pdbx_seq_one_letter_code
_entity_poly.pdbx_strand_id
1 'polypeptide(L)'
;VDIFFVISGYLITSLILQEKINNEFSLINFYERRARRILPALFLVVIVTIPFAFLVMSPLALKEFSNSLISIPLFLSNFQFWSESGYFATAAEEKPLLHTWSLAVEEQYYLFFPLLILITWKLGLKALTLFIVLISVFSFSLSQFGANLNPIFPFIDDDLRFSGVPEYSFFFSITRAWELLFGSLTAIYLIHKEENNQIKNQLLSLLGILLISYPIF
;
A
#
# COMPACT_ATOMS: atom_id res chain seq x y z
N VAL A 1 -8.65 4.60 1.66
CA VAL A 1 -7.41 3.82 1.50
C VAL A 1 -6.19 4.68 1.76
N ASP A 2 -6.07 5.87 1.18
CA ASP A 2 -4.89 6.75 1.21
C ASP A 2 -4.45 7.12 2.63
N ILE A 3 -5.41 7.54 3.49
CA ILE A 3 -5.14 7.82 4.90
C ILE A 3 -4.60 6.59 5.62
N PHE A 4 -5.16 5.43 5.31
CA PHE A 4 -4.73 4.16 5.88
C PHE A 4 -3.28 3.84 5.50
N PHE A 5 -2.90 4.06 4.24
CA PHE A 5 -1.51 3.88 3.78
C PHE A 5 -0.54 4.82 4.51
N VAL A 6 -0.90 6.10 4.69
CA VAL A 6 -0.06 7.06 5.44
C VAL A 6 0.12 6.60 6.89
N ILE A 7 -0.95 6.18 7.57
CA ILE A 7 -0.89 5.66 8.94
C ILE A 7 -0.02 4.40 9.02
N SER A 8 -0.18 3.48 8.08
CA SER A 8 0.59 2.25 7.98
C SER A 8 2.09 2.51 7.80
N GLY A 9 2.45 3.42 6.90
CA GLY A 9 3.82 3.86 6.70
C GLY A 9 4.43 4.49 7.96
N TYR A 10 3.67 5.34 8.65
CA TYR A 10 4.08 5.94 9.92
C TYR A 10 4.34 4.89 11.01
N LEU A 11 3.39 3.98 11.24
CA LEU A 11 3.49 2.99 12.30
C LEU A 11 4.65 2.01 12.10
N ILE A 12 4.82 1.52 10.87
CA ILE A 12 5.90 0.59 10.54
C ILE A 12 7.26 1.26 10.69
N THR A 13 7.40 2.48 10.19
CA THR A 13 8.66 3.22 10.29
C THR A 13 9.02 3.52 11.73
N SER A 14 8.06 4.00 12.53
CA SER A 14 8.25 4.27 13.95
C SER A 14 8.72 3.03 14.70
N LEU A 15 8.08 1.87 14.46
CA LEU A 15 8.44 0.61 15.08
C LEU A 15 9.87 0.17 14.71
N ILE A 16 10.21 0.18 13.41
CA ILE A 16 11.54 -0.24 12.95
C ILE A 16 12.62 0.71 13.50
N LEU A 17 12.39 2.01 13.48
CA LEU A 17 13.36 2.99 13.97
C LEU A 17 13.58 2.86 15.47
N GLN A 18 12.52 2.68 16.27
CA GLN A 18 12.64 2.47 17.71
C GLN A 18 13.46 1.20 18.02
N GLU A 19 13.11 0.07 17.39
CA GLU A 19 13.87 -1.18 17.57
C GLU A 19 15.32 -1.05 17.10
N LYS A 20 15.58 -0.26 16.04
CA LYS A 20 16.94 -0.02 15.53
C LYS A 20 17.78 0.84 16.47
N ILE A 21 17.21 1.89 17.04
CA ILE A 21 17.88 2.75 18.02
C ILE A 21 18.25 1.95 19.26
N ASN A 22 17.37 1.05 19.70
CA ASN A 22 17.59 0.17 20.85
C ASN A 22 18.51 -1.03 20.53
N ASN A 23 18.96 -1.22 19.28
CA ASN A 23 19.70 -2.40 18.79
C ASN A 23 18.95 -3.74 18.96
N GLU A 24 17.62 -3.72 18.96
CA GLU A 24 16.77 -4.88 19.14
C GLU A 24 16.10 -5.35 17.83
N PHE A 25 16.29 -4.62 16.73
CA PHE A 25 15.63 -4.92 15.47
C PHE A 25 16.10 -6.24 14.85
N SER A 26 15.16 -7.15 14.63
CA SER A 26 15.35 -8.40 13.91
C SER A 26 14.35 -8.50 12.76
N LEU A 27 14.88 -8.67 11.54
CA LEU A 27 14.06 -8.80 10.33
C LEU A 27 13.12 -10.00 10.39
N ILE A 28 13.60 -11.14 10.90
CA ILE A 28 12.82 -12.37 11.04
C ILE A 28 11.66 -12.15 12.02
N ASN A 29 11.93 -11.59 13.20
CA ASN A 29 10.91 -11.29 14.18
C ASN A 29 9.89 -10.27 13.67
N PHE A 30 10.33 -9.31 12.87
CA PHE A 30 9.44 -8.35 12.24
C PHE A 30 8.44 -9.05 11.31
N TYR A 31 8.90 -9.91 10.38
CA TYR A 31 8.00 -10.62 9.46
C TYR A 31 7.12 -11.64 10.18
N GLU A 32 7.65 -12.32 11.18
CA GLU A 32 6.85 -13.26 11.98
C GLU A 32 5.67 -12.56 12.68
N ARG A 33 5.91 -11.41 13.32
CA ARG A 33 4.84 -10.62 13.96
C ARG A 33 3.78 -10.16 12.96
N ARG A 34 4.18 -9.77 11.75
CA ARG A 34 3.26 -9.37 10.68
C ARG A 34 2.44 -10.56 10.17
N ALA A 35 3.09 -11.65 9.85
CA ALA A 35 2.42 -12.87 9.41
C ALA A 35 1.38 -13.36 10.43
N ARG A 36 1.75 -13.43 11.69
CA ARG A 36 0.83 -13.82 12.78
C ARG A 36 -0.38 -12.89 12.94
N ARG A 37 -0.22 -11.62 12.60
CA ARG A 37 -1.28 -10.61 12.69
C ARG A 37 -2.25 -10.67 11.50
N ILE A 38 -1.74 -10.91 10.30
CA ILE A 38 -2.50 -10.71 9.05
C ILE A 38 -3.04 -12.02 8.51
N LEU A 39 -2.21 -13.06 8.43
CA LEU A 39 -2.60 -14.32 7.77
C LEU A 39 -3.81 -15.00 8.41
N PRO A 40 -4.00 -15.07 9.74
CA PRO A 40 -5.17 -15.72 10.30
C PRO A 40 -6.49 -15.05 9.88
N ALA A 41 -6.55 -13.72 9.92
CA ALA A 41 -7.74 -12.98 9.51
C ALA A 41 -7.99 -13.11 8.00
N LEU A 42 -6.92 -13.01 7.18
CA LEU A 42 -6.98 -13.15 5.73
C LEU A 42 -7.53 -14.52 5.32
N PHE A 43 -6.96 -15.59 5.87
CA PHE A 43 -7.42 -16.96 5.58
C PHE A 43 -8.84 -17.22 6.07
N LEU A 44 -9.23 -16.66 7.21
CA LEU A 44 -10.60 -16.78 7.69
C LEU A 44 -11.59 -16.15 6.69
N VAL A 45 -11.31 -14.92 6.22
CA VAL A 45 -12.17 -14.25 5.25
C VAL A 45 -12.23 -15.06 3.95
N VAL A 46 -11.10 -15.52 3.43
CA VAL A 46 -11.05 -16.34 2.21
C VAL A 46 -11.87 -17.62 2.36
N ILE A 47 -11.65 -18.39 3.45
CA ILE A 47 -12.36 -19.66 3.69
C ILE A 47 -13.87 -19.45 3.80
N VAL A 48 -14.29 -18.39 4.51
CA VAL A 48 -15.73 -18.09 4.66
C VAL A 48 -16.34 -17.65 3.32
N THR A 49 -15.60 -16.93 2.49
CA THR A 49 -16.14 -16.43 1.20
C THR A 49 -16.34 -17.57 0.17
N ILE A 50 -15.51 -18.61 0.19
CA ILE A 50 -15.56 -19.71 -0.78
C ILE A 50 -16.98 -20.34 -0.94
N PRO A 51 -17.65 -20.82 0.12
CA PRO A 51 -18.96 -21.45 -0.03
C PRO A 51 -20.03 -20.48 -0.57
N PHE A 52 -19.98 -19.21 -0.20
CA PHE A 52 -20.91 -18.21 -0.72
C PHE A 52 -20.64 -17.92 -2.20
N ALA A 53 -19.39 -17.85 -2.63
CA ALA A 53 -19.03 -17.70 -4.02
C ALA A 53 -19.60 -18.82 -4.89
N PHE A 54 -19.47 -20.09 -4.46
CA PHE A 54 -20.04 -21.22 -5.18
C PHE A 54 -21.57 -21.21 -5.27
N LEU A 55 -22.26 -20.64 -4.29
CA LEU A 55 -23.73 -20.61 -4.26
C LEU A 55 -24.33 -19.46 -5.09
N VAL A 56 -23.61 -18.34 -5.24
CA VAL A 56 -24.19 -17.09 -5.74
C VAL A 56 -23.57 -16.63 -7.06
N MET A 57 -22.28 -16.94 -7.31
CA MET A 57 -21.55 -16.36 -8.43
C MET A 57 -21.85 -17.06 -9.76
N SER A 58 -21.86 -16.28 -10.84
CA SER A 58 -21.91 -16.79 -12.21
C SER A 58 -20.63 -17.59 -12.54
N PRO A 59 -20.66 -18.49 -13.55
CA PRO A 59 -19.46 -19.26 -13.92
C PRO A 59 -18.25 -18.41 -14.28
N LEU A 60 -18.45 -17.26 -14.91
CA LEU A 60 -17.39 -16.31 -15.25
C LEU A 60 -16.79 -15.67 -14.00
N ALA A 61 -17.63 -15.11 -13.13
CA ALA A 61 -17.22 -14.51 -11.89
C ALA A 61 -16.53 -15.52 -10.95
N LEU A 62 -17.00 -16.76 -10.92
CA LEU A 62 -16.39 -17.84 -10.15
C LEU A 62 -14.98 -18.20 -10.65
N LYS A 63 -14.74 -18.14 -11.96
CA LYS A 63 -13.40 -18.31 -12.53
C LYS A 63 -12.45 -17.20 -12.08
N GLU A 64 -12.85 -15.93 -12.16
CA GLU A 64 -12.05 -14.80 -11.67
C GLU A 64 -11.80 -14.89 -10.15
N PHE A 65 -12.83 -15.25 -9.38
CA PHE A 65 -12.70 -15.50 -7.95
C PHE A 65 -11.68 -16.62 -7.67
N SER A 66 -11.68 -17.71 -8.42
CA SER A 66 -10.71 -18.80 -8.22
C SER A 66 -9.27 -18.36 -8.48
N ASN A 67 -9.04 -17.48 -9.46
CA ASN A 67 -7.72 -16.88 -9.68
C ASN A 67 -7.28 -16.00 -8.47
N SER A 68 -8.21 -15.25 -7.89
CA SER A 68 -7.92 -14.43 -6.73
C SER A 68 -7.51 -15.24 -5.49
N LEU A 69 -8.01 -16.48 -5.32
CA LEU A 69 -7.63 -17.37 -4.23
C LEU A 69 -6.14 -17.75 -4.24
N ILE A 70 -5.48 -17.70 -5.39
CA ILE A 70 -4.04 -17.95 -5.51
C ILE A 70 -3.25 -16.66 -5.26
N SER A 71 -3.70 -15.55 -5.82
CA SER A 71 -2.98 -14.27 -5.75
C SER A 71 -3.02 -13.63 -4.35
N ILE A 72 -4.10 -13.82 -3.60
CA ILE A 72 -4.30 -13.20 -2.28
C ILE A 72 -3.27 -13.67 -1.25
N PRO A 73 -3.03 -14.99 -1.02
CA PRO A 73 -2.02 -15.44 -0.07
C PRO A 73 -0.60 -15.05 -0.45
N LEU A 74 -0.34 -14.78 -1.72
CA LEU A 74 0.95 -14.34 -2.25
C LEU A 74 1.10 -12.81 -2.22
N PHE A 75 0.08 -12.08 -1.75
CA PHE A 75 0.02 -10.61 -1.78
C PHE A 75 0.25 -10.03 -3.17
N LEU A 76 -0.33 -10.69 -4.19
CA LEU A 76 -0.30 -10.29 -5.60
C LEU A 76 -1.69 -9.93 -6.13
N SER A 77 -2.69 -9.79 -5.25
CA SER A 77 -4.08 -9.51 -5.63
C SER A 77 -4.24 -8.16 -6.33
N ASN A 78 -3.39 -7.19 -6.07
CA ASN A 78 -3.37 -5.92 -6.79
C ASN A 78 -3.05 -6.10 -8.29
N PHE A 79 -2.11 -6.96 -8.65
CA PHE A 79 -1.80 -7.29 -10.06
C PHE A 79 -2.91 -8.11 -10.69
N GLN A 80 -3.50 -9.04 -9.93
CA GLN A 80 -4.62 -9.85 -10.40
C GLN A 80 -5.83 -8.97 -10.76
N PHE A 81 -6.27 -8.11 -9.84
CA PHE A 81 -7.41 -7.23 -10.08
C PHE A 81 -7.14 -6.19 -11.17
N TRP A 82 -5.91 -5.73 -11.32
CA TRP A 82 -5.54 -4.91 -12.45
C TRP A 82 -5.66 -5.67 -13.77
N SER A 83 -5.20 -6.92 -13.86
CA SER A 83 -5.30 -7.72 -15.08
C SER A 83 -6.75 -8.09 -15.47
N GLU A 84 -7.65 -8.05 -14.49
CA GLU A 84 -9.09 -8.27 -14.67
C GLU A 84 -9.87 -6.96 -14.84
N SER A 85 -9.20 -5.81 -14.92
CA SER A 85 -9.81 -4.54 -15.22
C SER A 85 -9.88 -4.34 -16.75
N GLY A 86 -10.88 -3.59 -17.22
CA GLY A 86 -11.03 -3.31 -18.64
C GLY A 86 -12.50 -3.32 -19.09
N TYR A 87 -12.72 -3.13 -20.39
CA TYR A 87 -14.06 -2.97 -20.96
C TYR A 87 -14.99 -4.17 -20.72
N PHE A 88 -14.45 -5.39 -20.70
CA PHE A 88 -15.20 -6.63 -20.46
C PHE A 88 -15.09 -7.16 -19.03
N ALA A 89 -14.56 -6.34 -18.11
CA ALA A 89 -14.42 -6.73 -16.72
C ALA A 89 -15.77 -6.96 -16.05
N THR A 90 -15.83 -7.93 -15.14
CA THR A 90 -16.96 -8.05 -14.22
C THR A 90 -17.04 -6.82 -13.32
N ALA A 91 -18.25 -6.42 -12.95
CA ALA A 91 -18.45 -5.26 -12.07
C ALA A 91 -17.69 -5.42 -10.75
N ALA A 92 -17.17 -4.32 -10.21
CA ALA A 92 -16.42 -4.34 -8.96
C ALA A 92 -17.22 -4.92 -7.78
N GLU A 93 -18.54 -4.72 -7.80
CA GLU A 93 -19.49 -5.23 -6.82
C GLU A 93 -19.61 -6.77 -6.83
N GLU A 94 -19.26 -7.41 -7.95
CA GLU A 94 -19.25 -8.86 -8.10
C GLU A 94 -17.95 -9.51 -7.61
N LYS A 95 -16.94 -8.71 -7.19
CA LYS A 95 -15.62 -9.18 -6.73
C LYS A 95 -15.51 -9.12 -5.21
N PRO A 96 -15.90 -10.18 -4.47
CA PRO A 96 -16.03 -10.11 -2.99
C PRO A 96 -14.71 -9.85 -2.27
N LEU A 97 -13.57 -10.25 -2.86
CA LEU A 97 -12.24 -10.07 -2.27
C LEU A 97 -11.46 -8.89 -2.88
N LEU A 98 -12.12 -8.03 -3.66
CA LEU A 98 -11.48 -6.88 -4.31
C LEU A 98 -10.68 -6.02 -3.32
N HIS A 99 -11.23 -5.77 -2.12
CA HIS A 99 -10.57 -4.96 -1.09
C HIS A 99 -9.16 -5.45 -0.69
N THR A 100 -8.80 -6.71 -0.97
CA THR A 100 -7.48 -7.26 -0.65
C THR A 100 -6.35 -6.67 -1.51
N TRP A 101 -6.67 -5.92 -2.58
CA TRP A 101 -5.65 -5.23 -3.37
C TRP A 101 -4.84 -4.23 -2.54
N SER A 102 -5.48 -3.49 -1.65
CA SER A 102 -4.80 -2.52 -0.78
C SER A 102 -3.92 -3.21 0.26
N LEU A 103 -4.36 -4.36 0.79
CA LEU A 103 -3.54 -5.19 1.66
C LEU A 103 -2.29 -5.71 0.93
N ALA A 104 -2.42 -6.12 -0.34
CA ALA A 104 -1.25 -6.54 -1.14
C ALA A 104 -0.23 -5.41 -1.30
N VAL A 105 -0.67 -4.18 -1.59
CA VAL A 105 0.21 -3.00 -1.67
C VAL A 105 0.95 -2.77 -0.35
N GLU A 106 0.25 -2.85 0.79
CA GLU A 106 0.87 -2.70 2.11
C GLU A 106 1.90 -3.78 2.42
N GLU A 107 1.57 -5.05 2.15
CA GLU A 107 2.47 -6.15 2.46
C GLU A 107 3.71 -6.15 1.56
N GLN A 108 3.57 -5.73 0.30
CA GLN A 108 4.72 -5.49 -0.58
C GLN A 108 5.62 -4.37 -0.01
N TYR A 109 5.02 -3.28 0.48
CA TYR A 109 5.78 -2.23 1.16
C TYR A 109 6.48 -2.76 2.41
N TYR A 110 5.81 -3.54 3.25
CA TYR A 110 6.38 -4.14 4.46
C TYR A 110 7.50 -5.14 4.16
N LEU A 111 7.49 -5.76 2.98
CA LEU A 111 8.57 -6.64 2.54
C LEU A 111 9.83 -5.85 2.17
N PHE A 112 9.69 -4.76 1.41
CA PHE A 112 10.85 -4.04 0.86
C PHE A 112 11.36 -2.92 1.78
N PHE A 113 10.50 -2.25 2.52
CA PHE A 113 10.87 -1.07 3.30
C PHE A 113 11.84 -1.36 4.46
N PRO A 114 11.71 -2.45 5.25
CA PRO A 114 12.72 -2.80 6.26
C PRO A 114 14.10 -3.05 5.66
N LEU A 115 14.15 -3.65 4.46
CA LEU A 115 15.40 -3.88 3.74
C LEU A 115 16.04 -2.56 3.31
N LEU A 116 15.24 -1.61 2.82
CA LEU A 116 15.70 -0.25 2.50
C LEU A 116 16.33 0.42 3.73
N ILE A 117 15.67 0.37 4.88
CA ILE A 117 16.20 0.92 6.13
C ILE A 117 17.51 0.24 6.50
N LEU A 118 17.60 -1.09 6.43
CA LEU A 118 18.82 -1.83 6.79
C LEU A 118 20.01 -1.44 5.91
N ILE A 119 19.80 -1.31 4.60
CA ILE A 119 20.84 -0.94 3.64
C ILE A 119 21.29 0.52 3.90
N THR A 120 20.36 1.42 4.10
CA THR A 120 20.66 2.87 4.24
C THR A 120 21.06 3.26 5.65
N TRP A 121 20.83 2.41 6.67
CA TRP A 121 21.13 2.71 8.08
C TRP A 121 22.60 3.10 8.31
N LYS A 122 23.52 2.41 7.62
CA LYS A 122 24.97 2.71 7.71
C LYS A 122 25.36 4.08 7.15
N LEU A 123 24.53 4.64 6.25
CA LEU A 123 24.73 5.95 5.64
C LEU A 123 24.15 7.09 6.52
N GLY A 124 23.43 6.72 7.57
CA GLY A 124 22.80 7.64 8.51
C GLY A 124 21.40 8.11 8.10
N LEU A 125 20.69 8.68 9.08
CA LEU A 125 19.29 9.10 8.93
C LEU A 125 19.06 10.14 7.83
N LYS A 126 20.01 11.03 7.59
CA LYS A 126 19.90 12.03 6.49
C LYS A 126 19.85 11.36 5.11
N ALA A 127 20.68 10.33 4.91
CA ALA A 127 20.67 9.56 3.68
C ALA A 127 19.37 8.78 3.52
N LEU A 128 18.90 8.11 4.57
CA LEU A 128 17.60 7.43 4.58
C LEU A 128 16.47 8.40 4.20
N THR A 129 16.40 9.58 4.82
CA THR A 129 15.39 10.60 4.50
C THR A 129 15.46 11.02 3.04
N LEU A 130 16.66 11.28 2.51
CA LEU A 130 16.85 11.64 1.11
C LEU A 130 16.34 10.54 0.17
N PHE A 131 16.67 9.27 0.41
CA PHE A 131 16.18 8.15 -0.39
C PHE A 131 14.66 8.05 -0.36
N ILE A 132 14.05 8.18 0.83
CA ILE A 132 12.59 8.15 0.97
C ILE A 132 11.96 9.31 0.19
N VAL A 133 12.50 10.53 0.28
CA VAL A 133 11.99 11.69 -0.49
C VAL A 133 12.11 11.43 -1.99
N LEU A 134 13.25 10.95 -2.47
CA LEU A 134 13.44 10.67 -3.90
C LEU A 134 12.46 9.61 -4.42
N ILE A 135 12.28 8.50 -3.67
CA ILE A 135 11.32 7.46 -4.03
C ILE A 135 9.89 7.99 -3.97
N SER A 136 9.54 8.83 -2.99
CA SER A 136 8.21 9.45 -2.88
C SER A 136 7.91 10.35 -4.07
N VAL A 137 8.85 11.22 -4.45
CA VAL A 137 8.69 12.11 -5.62
C VAL A 137 8.57 11.30 -6.90
N PHE A 138 9.38 10.27 -7.07
CA PHE A 138 9.29 9.37 -8.22
C PHE A 138 7.94 8.65 -8.29
N SER A 139 7.50 8.05 -7.19
CA SER A 139 6.21 7.36 -7.06
C SER A 139 5.03 8.29 -7.35
N PHE A 140 5.04 9.50 -6.77
CA PHE A 140 4.03 10.52 -7.02
C PHE A 140 4.02 10.97 -8.48
N SER A 141 5.19 11.19 -9.09
CA SER A 141 5.30 11.55 -10.49
C SER A 141 4.74 10.45 -11.40
N LEU A 142 5.01 9.18 -11.11
CA LEU A 142 4.42 8.05 -11.83
C LEU A 142 2.89 8.00 -11.67
N SER A 143 2.39 8.28 -10.49
CA SER A 143 0.95 8.31 -10.23
C SER A 143 0.24 9.41 -11.05
N GLN A 144 0.83 10.60 -11.16
CA GLN A 144 0.20 11.75 -11.83
C GLN A 144 0.45 11.79 -13.35
N PHE A 145 1.65 11.43 -13.77
CA PHE A 145 2.10 11.59 -15.16
C PHE A 145 2.29 10.28 -15.90
N GLY A 146 2.16 9.15 -15.21
CA GLY A 146 2.40 7.83 -15.77
C GLY A 146 1.53 7.53 -17.00
N ALA A 147 0.32 8.07 -17.05
CA ALA A 147 -0.56 8.00 -18.22
C ALA A 147 0.08 8.59 -19.50
N ASN A 148 0.93 9.60 -19.34
CA ASN A 148 1.61 10.30 -20.43
C ASN A 148 3.00 9.71 -20.74
N LEU A 149 3.50 8.78 -19.91
CA LEU A 149 4.82 8.15 -20.04
C LEU A 149 4.76 6.84 -20.85
N ASN A 150 3.75 6.64 -21.68
CA ASN A 150 3.55 5.48 -22.55
C ASN A 150 4.80 4.99 -23.34
N PRO A 151 5.76 5.82 -23.74
CA PRO A 151 6.95 5.32 -24.42
C PRO A 151 7.94 4.59 -23.48
N ILE A 152 7.81 4.74 -22.16
CA ILE A 152 8.74 4.13 -21.19
C ILE A 152 8.28 2.71 -20.76
N PHE A 153 6.98 2.41 -20.90
CA PHE A 153 6.41 1.09 -20.58
C PHE A 153 5.72 0.48 -21.81
N PRO A 154 6.48 0.03 -22.82
CA PRO A 154 5.93 -0.54 -24.05
C PRO A 154 5.18 -1.88 -23.85
N PHE A 155 5.18 -2.43 -22.64
CA PHE A 155 4.50 -3.68 -22.29
C PHE A 155 3.02 -3.49 -21.89
N ILE A 156 2.54 -2.25 -21.82
CA ILE A 156 1.13 -1.97 -21.54
C ILE A 156 0.43 -1.87 -22.88
N ASP A 157 -0.32 -2.91 -23.20
CA ASP A 157 -1.04 -3.08 -24.46
C ASP A 157 -2.00 -1.91 -24.72
N ASP A 158 -2.14 -1.51 -25.99
CA ASP A 158 -3.01 -0.41 -26.41
C ASP A 158 -4.48 -0.58 -26.04
N ASP A 159 -4.94 -1.82 -25.85
CA ASP A 159 -6.31 -2.16 -25.46
C ASP A 159 -6.65 -1.76 -24.01
N LEU A 160 -5.66 -1.47 -23.16
CA LEU A 160 -5.84 -1.00 -21.78
C LEU A 160 -6.01 0.53 -21.67
N ARG A 161 -6.05 1.26 -22.80
CA ARG A 161 -6.12 2.73 -22.85
C ARG A 161 -7.51 3.35 -22.66
N PHE A 162 -8.56 2.55 -22.42
CA PHE A 162 -9.94 3.02 -22.53
C PHE A 162 -10.50 3.78 -21.30
N SER A 163 -9.84 3.84 -20.18
CA SER A 163 -10.25 4.69 -19.06
C SER A 163 -9.22 5.81 -18.81
N GLY A 164 -9.65 7.04 -18.75
CA GLY A 164 -8.83 8.26 -18.76
C GLY A 164 -7.85 8.48 -17.60
N VAL A 165 -7.78 7.55 -16.65
CA VAL A 165 -6.68 7.37 -15.69
C VAL A 165 -6.27 5.92 -15.82
N PRO A 166 -5.01 5.63 -16.15
CA PRO A 166 -4.60 4.24 -16.28
C PRO A 166 -4.85 3.50 -14.97
N GLU A 167 -5.62 2.44 -15.01
CA GLU A 167 -5.99 1.63 -13.85
C GLU A 167 -4.77 1.09 -13.09
N TYR A 168 -3.60 0.97 -13.76
CA TYR A 168 -2.35 0.61 -13.10
C TYR A 168 -1.95 1.62 -12.02
N SER A 169 -2.25 2.93 -12.19
CA SER A 169 -1.90 3.95 -11.20
C SER A 169 -2.65 3.75 -9.89
N PHE A 170 -3.80 3.10 -9.95
CA PHE A 170 -4.62 2.78 -8.77
C PHE A 170 -4.13 1.52 -8.05
N PHE A 171 -3.78 0.45 -8.80
CA PHE A 171 -3.49 -0.86 -8.22
C PHE A 171 -2.01 -1.09 -7.89
N PHE A 172 -1.08 -0.42 -8.55
CA PHE A 172 0.34 -0.73 -8.40
C PHE A 172 0.96 -0.11 -7.16
N SER A 173 1.74 -0.91 -6.44
CA SER A 173 2.46 -0.47 -5.25
C SER A 173 3.43 0.68 -5.54
N ILE A 174 4.06 0.68 -6.72
CA ILE A 174 5.03 1.72 -7.10
C ILE A 174 4.38 3.09 -7.28
N THR A 175 3.13 3.15 -7.74
CA THR A 175 2.38 4.40 -7.93
C THR A 175 1.69 4.88 -6.66
N ARG A 176 1.54 4.00 -5.66
CA ARG A 176 0.92 4.27 -4.37
C ARG A 176 1.93 4.37 -3.22
N ALA A 177 3.20 4.01 -3.47
CA ALA A 177 4.24 4.01 -2.43
C ALA A 177 4.44 5.38 -1.78
N TRP A 178 4.22 6.49 -2.50
CA TRP A 178 4.36 7.83 -1.96
C TRP A 178 3.47 8.09 -0.74
N GLU A 179 2.28 7.50 -0.65
CA GLU A 179 1.37 7.63 0.50
C GLU A 179 1.97 6.99 1.75
N LEU A 180 2.46 5.76 1.64
CA LEU A 180 3.15 5.04 2.72
C LEU A 180 4.44 5.77 3.13
N LEU A 181 5.20 6.27 2.16
CA LEU A 181 6.45 6.98 2.38
C LEU A 181 6.25 8.35 3.02
N PHE A 182 5.13 9.06 2.78
CA PHE A 182 4.77 10.26 3.55
C PHE A 182 4.57 9.95 5.03
N GLY A 183 3.92 8.83 5.34
CA GLY A 183 3.82 8.34 6.71
C GLY A 183 5.20 8.09 7.32
N SER A 184 6.12 7.51 6.55
CA SER A 184 7.49 7.25 6.99
C SER A 184 8.30 8.52 7.23
N LEU A 185 8.17 9.54 6.38
CA LEU A 185 8.79 10.85 6.58
C LEU A 185 8.28 11.51 7.86
N THR A 186 6.98 11.40 8.13
CA THR A 186 6.38 11.89 9.37
C THR A 186 6.97 11.19 10.59
N ALA A 187 7.16 9.87 10.55
CA ALA A 187 7.79 9.10 11.62
C ALA A 187 9.24 9.55 11.90
N ILE A 188 10.04 9.71 10.82
CA ILE A 188 11.43 10.20 10.95
C ILE A 188 11.47 11.62 11.52
N TYR A 189 10.57 12.50 11.09
CA TYR A 189 10.48 13.85 11.59
C TYR A 189 10.17 13.90 13.08
N LEU A 190 9.21 13.09 13.55
CA LEU A 190 8.76 13.09 14.93
C LEU A 190 9.76 12.45 15.90
N ILE A 191 10.58 11.51 15.45
CA ILE A 191 11.61 10.87 16.29
C ILE A 191 12.68 11.86 16.79
N HIS A 192 12.90 12.93 16.02
CA HIS A 192 13.90 13.98 16.36
C HIS A 192 13.31 15.16 17.11
N LYS A 193 11.99 15.19 17.32
CA LYS A 193 11.30 16.36 17.83
C LYS A 193 10.84 16.14 19.27
N GLU A 194 11.62 16.62 20.22
CA GLU A 194 11.28 16.70 21.65
C GLU A 194 10.29 17.84 21.99
N GLU A 195 9.85 18.64 21.03
CA GLU A 195 8.96 19.78 21.29
C GLU A 195 7.56 19.35 21.74
N ASN A 196 7.32 19.42 23.00
CA ASN A 196 6.01 19.17 23.64
C ASN A 196 5.12 20.43 23.66
N ASN A 197 4.95 21.10 22.52
CA ASN A 197 4.01 22.20 22.43
C ASN A 197 2.60 21.66 22.16
N GLN A 198 1.86 21.40 23.23
CA GLN A 198 0.52 20.81 23.18
C GLN A 198 -0.45 21.60 22.30
N ILE A 199 -0.42 22.94 22.36
CA ILE A 199 -1.31 23.81 21.59
C ILE A 199 -1.05 23.64 20.09
N LYS A 200 0.22 23.62 19.68
CA LYS A 200 0.62 23.41 18.28
C LYS A 200 0.18 22.03 17.78
N ASN A 201 0.36 20.99 18.57
CA ASN A 201 -0.03 19.63 18.21
C ASN A 201 -1.55 19.49 18.09
N GLN A 202 -2.34 20.14 18.97
CA GLN A 202 -3.79 20.18 18.88
C GLN A 202 -4.28 20.93 17.63
N LEU A 203 -3.66 22.08 17.30
CA LEU A 203 -4.01 22.84 16.10
C LEU A 203 -3.68 22.07 14.83
N LEU A 204 -2.53 21.39 14.76
CA LEU A 204 -2.18 20.53 13.61
C LEU A 204 -3.11 19.34 13.47
N SER A 205 -3.53 18.73 14.58
CA SER A 205 -4.51 17.63 14.58
C SER A 205 -5.88 18.10 14.08
N LEU A 206 -6.36 19.25 14.57
CA LEU A 206 -7.63 19.84 14.11
C LEU A 206 -7.59 20.15 12.61
N LEU A 207 -6.52 20.78 12.15
CA LEU A 207 -6.29 21.09 10.75
C LEU A 207 -6.28 19.81 9.88
N GLY A 208 -5.61 18.75 10.36
CA GLY A 208 -5.60 17.44 9.69
C GLY A 208 -7.00 16.85 9.56
N ILE A 209 -7.81 16.90 10.62
CA ILE A 209 -9.20 16.41 10.59
C ILE A 209 -10.03 17.23 9.60
N LEU A 210 -9.90 18.55 9.56
CA LEU A 210 -10.60 19.41 8.62
C LEU A 210 -10.22 19.12 7.17
N LEU A 211 -8.93 18.92 6.89
CA LEU A 211 -8.46 18.57 5.54
C LEU A 211 -8.94 17.19 5.09
N ILE A 212 -9.06 16.21 5.99
CA ILE A 212 -9.59 14.88 5.69
C ILE A 212 -11.09 14.92 5.45
N SER A 213 -11.82 15.76 6.20
CA SER A 213 -13.28 15.85 6.07
C SER A 213 -13.72 16.63 4.83
N TYR A 214 -12.91 17.58 4.34
CA TYR A 214 -13.26 18.44 3.20
C TYR A 214 -13.66 17.68 1.93
N PRO A 215 -12.96 16.63 1.46
CA PRO A 215 -13.35 15.89 0.27
C PRO A 215 -14.52 14.91 0.48
N ILE A 216 -15.04 14.76 1.71
CA ILE A 216 -16.16 13.86 2.03
C ILE A 216 -17.51 14.60 1.87
N PHE A 217 -17.51 15.94 1.96
CA PHE A 217 -18.66 16.82 1.78
C PHE A 217 -18.56 17.61 0.47
#